data_723165f342e155f8d0801491e9203f24
#
_entry.id   723165f342e155f8d0801491e9203f24
#
_cell.length_a   1.000
_cell.length_b   1.000
_cell.length_c   1.000
_cell.angle_alpha   90.00
_cell.angle_beta   90.00
_cell.angle_gamma   90.00
#
_symmetry.space_group_name_H-M   'P 1'
#
loop_
_entity.id
_entity.type
_entity.pdbx_description
1 polymer ?
#
loop_
_entity_poly.entity_id
_entity_poly.type
_entity_poly.pdbx_seq_one_letter_code
_entity_poly.pdbx_strand_id
1 'polypeptide(L)'
;MSEAHNIRPYPGSSTDRSDASGVDSTALTMSGLSKSFGDTRAVDNLNLRIPRGSMYGVVGPNGAGKTTALTIATGLLEPTSGNAWICGIPMWDHASAEQVMAAKQRFGLLADGLPIFDRLTAREYLDYLGHLRGMDPQVIEQRTEELLEAMDLTGAEGKYIVDFSAGMTKKILLAGAMLHGPEVLILDEPFEAVDPVSGQVIRDILRRYVAAGGTVVMSSHVMELVEGLCDHVAIIANGRVLRAGTIDEVRQGQPLNEVFVSLVGGRSLSQGSFSWLGTQGDAQ
;
A
#
# COMPACT_ATOMS: atom_id res chain seq x y z
N MET A 1 -3.98 37.37 -16.70
CA MET A 1 -5.32 36.91 -16.27
C MET A 1 -5.21 35.41 -16.20
N SER A 2 -5.05 34.88 -14.99
CA SER A 2 -4.81 33.48 -14.73
C SER A 2 -6.17 32.79 -14.49
N GLU A 3 -6.56 31.91 -15.39
CA GLU A 3 -7.75 31.06 -15.18
C GLU A 3 -7.41 30.01 -14.10
N ALA A 4 -7.98 30.22 -12.92
CA ALA A 4 -7.98 29.23 -11.86
C ALA A 4 -8.83 28.05 -12.33
N HIS A 5 -8.20 26.91 -12.62
CA HIS A 5 -8.88 25.63 -12.83
C HIS A 5 -9.62 25.26 -11.55
N ASN A 6 -10.93 25.41 -11.63
CA ASN A 6 -11.87 25.08 -10.57
C ASN A 6 -12.00 23.53 -10.51
N ILE A 7 -11.12 22.88 -9.75
CA ILE A 7 -11.18 21.46 -9.50
C ILE A 7 -12.37 21.22 -8.57
N ARG A 8 -13.47 20.70 -9.12
CA ARG A 8 -14.62 20.27 -8.32
C ARG A 8 -14.15 19.16 -7.38
N PRO A 9 -14.48 19.24 -6.07
CA PRO A 9 -14.18 18.14 -5.15
C PRO A 9 -14.91 16.87 -5.62
N TYR A 10 -14.23 15.72 -5.48
CA TYR A 10 -14.78 14.39 -5.74
C TYR A 10 -16.11 14.24 -5.00
N PRO A 11 -17.23 13.85 -5.65
CA PRO A 11 -18.52 13.66 -5.01
C PRO A 11 -18.54 12.35 -4.22
N GLY A 12 -17.85 12.32 -3.08
CA GLY A 12 -17.84 11.22 -2.12
C GLY A 12 -18.89 11.36 -1.03
N SER A 13 -19.95 12.14 -1.22
CA SER A 13 -21.09 12.27 -0.31
C SER A 13 -22.37 11.80 -0.98
N SER A 14 -22.47 10.52 -1.30
CA SER A 14 -23.75 9.88 -1.42
C SER A 14 -23.95 8.98 -0.21
N THR A 15 -24.73 9.48 0.70
CA THR A 15 -25.47 8.81 1.76
C THR A 15 -25.62 7.31 1.56
N ASP A 16 -25.05 6.56 2.53
CA ASP A 16 -25.58 5.37 3.14
C ASP A 16 -26.68 4.64 2.33
N ARG A 17 -26.26 3.63 1.59
CA ARG A 17 -27.09 2.47 1.32
C ARG A 17 -26.37 1.29 1.95
N SER A 18 -26.67 1.06 3.23
CA SER A 18 -26.53 -0.26 3.81
C SER A 18 -27.35 -1.23 2.97
N ASP A 19 -26.69 -1.98 2.08
CA ASP A 19 -27.31 -3.15 1.49
C ASP A 19 -27.73 -4.06 2.64
N ALA A 20 -28.96 -4.59 2.53
CA ALA A 20 -29.66 -5.35 3.57
C ALA A 20 -29.00 -6.70 3.93
N SER A 21 -27.71 -6.89 3.66
CA SER A 21 -26.89 -8.05 4.00
C SER A 21 -25.94 -7.84 5.18
N GLY A 22 -25.94 -6.72 5.88
CA GLY A 22 -25.25 -6.53 7.18
C GLY A 22 -23.72 -6.75 7.20
N VAL A 23 -23.08 -7.03 6.06
CA VAL A 23 -21.62 -7.20 5.95
C VAL A 23 -21.07 -5.93 5.30
N ASP A 24 -20.18 -5.23 6.01
CA ASP A 24 -19.43 -4.10 5.44
C ASP A 24 -18.63 -4.60 4.23
N SER A 25 -18.98 -4.11 3.04
CA SER A 25 -18.36 -4.49 1.77
C SER A 25 -16.94 -3.93 1.61
N THR A 26 -16.45 -3.15 2.59
CA THR A 26 -15.12 -2.52 2.57
C THR A 26 -14.12 -3.28 3.43
N ALA A 27 -12.90 -3.40 2.92
CA ALA A 27 -11.76 -3.94 3.68
C ALA A 27 -11.06 -2.85 4.48
N LEU A 28 -10.94 -1.65 3.91
CA LEU A 28 -10.35 -0.48 4.55
C LEU A 28 -11.17 0.76 4.18
N THR A 29 -11.52 1.54 5.19
CA THR A 29 -12.16 2.86 5.01
C THR A 29 -11.36 3.91 5.75
N MET A 30 -11.12 5.04 5.10
CA MET A 30 -10.58 6.27 5.69
C MET A 30 -11.58 7.38 5.48
N SER A 31 -11.92 8.14 6.52
CA SER A 31 -12.91 9.21 6.44
C SER A 31 -12.41 10.47 7.14
N GLY A 32 -12.31 11.56 6.37
CA GLY A 32 -11.87 12.86 6.88
C GLY A 32 -10.44 12.85 7.45
N LEU A 33 -9.63 11.86 7.03
CA LEU A 33 -8.32 11.60 7.63
C LEU A 33 -7.38 12.76 7.37
N SER A 34 -6.82 13.35 8.43
CA SER A 34 -5.86 14.44 8.33
C SER A 34 -4.68 14.24 9.28
N LYS A 35 -3.50 14.65 8.85
CA LYS A 35 -2.28 14.63 9.66
C LYS A 35 -1.42 15.84 9.36
N SER A 36 -1.07 16.57 10.41
CA SER A 36 -0.10 17.67 10.36
C SER A 36 1.12 17.35 11.20
N PHE A 37 2.29 17.76 10.73
CA PHE A 37 3.57 17.74 11.43
C PHE A 37 4.07 19.20 11.46
N GLY A 38 3.88 19.87 12.58
CA GLY A 38 4.07 21.33 12.65
C GLY A 38 3.20 22.02 11.59
N ASP A 39 3.82 22.84 10.75
CA ASP A 39 3.13 23.60 9.70
C ASP A 39 2.86 22.78 8.41
N THR A 40 3.41 21.56 8.32
CA THR A 40 3.25 20.70 7.14
C THR A 40 2.06 19.78 7.30
N ARG A 41 1.07 19.90 6.40
CA ARG A 41 -0.07 18.99 6.33
C ARG A 41 0.25 17.85 5.36
N ALA A 42 0.59 16.68 5.90
CA ALA A 42 0.95 15.50 5.13
C ALA A 42 -0.26 14.74 4.57
N VAL A 43 -1.38 14.74 5.31
CA VAL A 43 -2.68 14.19 4.87
C VAL A 43 -3.74 15.25 5.17
N ASP A 44 -4.63 15.51 4.21
CA ASP A 44 -5.59 16.59 4.26
C ASP A 44 -6.99 16.13 3.83
N ASN A 45 -7.84 15.86 4.81
CA ASN A 45 -9.23 15.43 4.62
C ASN A 45 -9.36 14.27 3.63
N LEU A 46 -8.49 13.25 3.76
CA LEU A 46 -8.44 12.11 2.88
C LEU A 46 -9.64 11.19 3.15
N ASN A 47 -10.38 10.88 2.08
CA ASN A 47 -11.49 9.96 2.08
C ASN A 47 -11.22 8.86 1.06
N LEU A 48 -11.25 7.59 1.50
CA LEU A 48 -10.98 6.45 0.64
C LEU A 48 -11.73 5.22 1.15
N ARG A 49 -12.36 4.46 0.25
CA ARG A 49 -13.03 3.19 0.54
C ARG A 49 -12.43 2.12 -0.36
N ILE A 50 -11.93 1.06 0.22
CA ILE A 50 -11.29 -0.06 -0.47
C ILE A 50 -12.20 -1.27 -0.36
N PRO A 51 -12.70 -1.80 -1.48
CA PRO A 51 -13.60 -2.95 -1.47
C PRO A 51 -12.86 -4.24 -1.05
N ARG A 52 -13.62 -5.18 -0.44
CA ARG A 52 -13.09 -6.51 -0.13
C ARG A 52 -12.78 -7.29 -1.41
N GLY A 53 -11.78 -8.18 -1.35
CA GLY A 53 -11.39 -9.04 -2.46
C GLY A 53 -10.72 -8.30 -3.62
N SER A 54 -10.23 -7.07 -3.40
CA SER A 54 -9.57 -6.27 -4.44
C SER A 54 -8.05 -6.24 -4.30
N MET A 55 -7.38 -6.05 -5.44
CA MET A 55 -5.98 -5.62 -5.52
C MET A 55 -5.97 -4.10 -5.73
N TYR A 56 -5.77 -3.34 -4.68
CA TYR A 56 -5.92 -1.89 -4.68
C TYR A 56 -4.58 -1.16 -4.65
N GLY A 57 -4.32 -0.33 -5.66
CA GLY A 57 -3.14 0.53 -5.73
C GLY A 57 -3.40 1.93 -5.14
N VAL A 58 -2.52 2.38 -4.26
CA VAL A 58 -2.49 3.75 -3.74
C VAL A 58 -1.27 4.44 -4.35
N VAL A 59 -1.47 5.29 -5.35
CA VAL A 59 -0.37 5.87 -6.13
C VAL A 59 -0.24 7.37 -5.93
N GLY A 60 0.96 7.87 -6.08
CA GLY A 60 1.25 9.29 -5.94
C GLY A 60 2.76 9.57 -5.89
N PRO A 61 3.20 10.81 -6.06
CA PRO A 61 4.61 11.16 -5.96
C PRO A 61 5.14 10.96 -4.53
N ASN A 62 6.47 10.97 -4.38
CA ASN A 62 7.08 10.98 -3.06
C ASN A 62 6.61 12.23 -2.29
N GLY A 63 6.27 12.05 -1.00
CA GLY A 63 5.69 13.11 -0.18
C GLY A 63 4.19 13.36 -0.41
N ALA A 64 3.49 12.58 -1.24
CA ALA A 64 2.04 12.73 -1.46
C ALA A 64 1.17 12.40 -0.23
N GLY A 65 1.74 11.75 0.79
CA GLY A 65 1.02 11.33 2.00
C GLY A 65 0.60 9.86 2.01
N LYS A 66 1.00 9.03 1.03
CA LYS A 66 0.65 7.59 0.93
C LYS A 66 1.03 6.81 2.19
N THR A 67 2.34 6.76 2.51
CA THR A 67 2.86 6.09 3.72
C THR A 67 2.20 6.63 4.98
N THR A 68 2.06 7.95 5.12
CA THR A 68 1.39 8.57 6.27
C THR A 68 -0.05 8.09 6.41
N ALA A 69 -0.83 8.06 5.32
CA ALA A 69 -2.21 7.60 5.34
C ALA A 69 -2.31 6.11 5.71
N LEU A 70 -1.46 5.24 5.14
CA LEU A 70 -1.43 3.81 5.46
C LEU A 70 -0.96 3.57 6.91
N THR A 71 0.03 4.31 7.41
CA THR A 71 0.52 4.22 8.78
C THR A 71 -0.56 4.62 9.80
N ILE A 72 -1.37 5.64 9.47
CA ILE A 72 -2.53 6.00 10.30
C ILE A 72 -3.58 4.90 10.25
N ALA A 73 -3.91 4.39 9.06
CA ALA A 73 -4.92 3.36 8.88
C ALA A 73 -4.59 2.06 9.65
N THR A 74 -3.30 1.77 9.85
CA THR A 74 -2.81 0.58 10.60
C THR A 74 -2.61 0.81 12.10
N GLY A 75 -2.90 2.02 12.59
CA GLY A 75 -2.79 2.32 14.02
C GLY A 75 -1.37 2.57 14.52
N LEU A 76 -0.41 2.80 13.63
CA LEU A 76 0.98 3.12 13.99
C LEU A 76 1.21 4.63 14.19
N LEU A 77 0.36 5.46 13.62
CA LEU A 77 0.46 6.91 13.71
C LEU A 77 -0.93 7.50 13.97
N GLU A 78 -1.08 8.24 15.06
CA GLU A 78 -2.33 8.91 15.41
C GLU A 78 -2.66 10.04 14.41
N PRO A 79 -3.89 10.11 13.89
CA PRO A 79 -4.32 11.22 13.03
C PRO A 79 -4.46 12.52 13.84
N THR A 80 -4.42 13.66 13.14
CA THR A 80 -4.82 14.95 13.73
C THR A 80 -6.34 15.06 13.79
N SER A 81 -7.03 14.47 12.81
CA SER A 81 -8.50 14.32 12.78
C SER A 81 -8.93 13.26 11.79
N GLY A 82 -10.19 12.83 11.88
CA GLY A 82 -10.76 11.78 11.06
C GLY A 82 -10.52 10.40 11.63
N ASN A 83 -11.02 9.37 10.95
CA ASN A 83 -10.92 7.99 11.42
C ASN A 83 -10.63 7.00 10.29
N ALA A 84 -10.17 5.81 10.66
CA ALA A 84 -10.01 4.66 9.77
C ALA A 84 -10.69 3.43 10.36
N TRP A 85 -11.18 2.56 9.47
CA TRP A 85 -11.80 1.29 9.83
C TRP A 85 -11.18 0.18 9.00
N ILE A 86 -10.85 -0.92 9.66
CA ILE A 86 -10.41 -2.15 9.00
C ILE A 86 -11.51 -3.20 9.17
N CYS A 87 -12.05 -3.69 8.05
CA CYS A 87 -13.17 -4.63 8.03
C CYS A 87 -14.37 -4.16 8.89
N GLY A 88 -14.66 -2.84 8.87
CA GLY A 88 -15.71 -2.22 9.66
C GLY A 88 -15.35 -1.94 11.13
N ILE A 89 -14.15 -2.33 11.59
CA ILE A 89 -13.71 -2.12 12.97
C ILE A 89 -12.91 -0.81 13.06
N PRO A 90 -13.29 0.14 13.95
CA PRO A 90 -12.60 1.44 14.07
C PRO A 90 -11.19 1.28 14.65
N MET A 91 -10.26 2.12 14.17
CA MET A 91 -8.88 2.19 14.66
C MET A 91 -8.65 3.35 15.63
N TRP A 92 -9.44 4.42 15.51
CA TRP A 92 -9.29 5.68 16.26
C TRP A 92 -10.64 6.07 16.89
N ASP A 93 -10.88 7.32 17.19
CA ASP A 93 -12.10 7.89 17.79
C ASP A 93 -13.09 6.88 18.39
N HIS A 94 -13.14 6.82 19.71
CA HIS A 94 -14.00 5.93 20.50
C HIS A 94 -13.75 4.41 20.34
N ALA A 95 -12.69 4.00 19.63
CA ALA A 95 -12.31 2.59 19.54
C ALA A 95 -11.81 2.09 20.90
N SER A 96 -12.38 1.00 21.41
CA SER A 96 -11.84 0.33 22.60
C SER A 96 -10.53 -0.40 22.28
N ALA A 97 -9.73 -0.69 23.30
CA ALA A 97 -8.50 -1.45 23.12
C ALA A 97 -8.76 -2.82 22.48
N GLU A 98 -9.88 -3.47 22.83
CA GLU A 98 -10.29 -4.75 22.25
C GLU A 98 -10.62 -4.59 20.75
N GLN A 99 -11.31 -3.51 20.34
CA GLN A 99 -11.60 -3.23 18.95
C GLN A 99 -10.32 -3.00 18.15
N VAL A 100 -9.39 -2.19 18.66
CA VAL A 100 -8.09 -1.96 18.02
C VAL A 100 -7.31 -3.27 17.85
N MET A 101 -7.30 -4.12 18.88
CA MET A 101 -6.67 -5.44 18.78
C MET A 101 -7.36 -6.35 17.77
N ALA A 102 -8.69 -6.37 17.75
CA ALA A 102 -9.45 -7.12 16.76
C ALA A 102 -9.18 -6.63 15.32
N ALA A 103 -9.09 -5.32 15.11
CA ALA A 103 -8.72 -4.74 13.81
C ALA A 103 -7.29 -5.17 13.41
N LYS A 104 -6.31 -5.12 14.35
CA LYS A 104 -4.93 -5.54 14.11
C LYS A 104 -4.77 -7.03 13.78
N GLN A 105 -5.70 -7.87 14.18
CA GLN A 105 -5.72 -9.29 13.78
C GLN A 105 -6.21 -9.50 12.35
N ARG A 106 -6.95 -8.54 11.77
CA ARG A 106 -7.53 -8.64 10.44
C ARG A 106 -6.57 -8.27 9.32
N PHE A 107 -5.46 -7.60 9.61
CA PHE A 107 -4.52 -7.19 8.58
C PHE A 107 -3.10 -7.66 8.83
N GLY A 108 -2.39 -7.92 7.73
CA GLY A 108 -0.94 -8.04 7.68
C GLY A 108 -0.33 -6.76 7.14
N LEU A 109 0.80 -6.35 7.71
CA LEU A 109 1.47 -5.10 7.37
C LEU A 109 2.89 -5.36 6.89
N LEU A 110 3.22 -4.82 5.72
CA LEU A 110 4.58 -4.58 5.26
C LEU A 110 4.74 -3.07 5.14
N ALA A 111 5.35 -2.44 6.13
CA ALA A 111 5.62 -1.01 6.09
C ALA A 111 7.08 -0.75 5.74
N ASP A 112 7.31 0.32 4.98
CA ASP A 112 8.66 0.76 4.68
C ASP A 112 9.34 1.32 5.93
N GLY A 113 10.66 1.05 6.08
CA GLY A 113 11.47 1.56 7.18
C GLY A 113 11.17 0.96 8.57
N LEU A 114 10.28 -0.02 8.71
CA LEU A 114 10.15 -0.72 9.98
C LEU A 114 11.37 -1.61 10.24
N PRO A 115 11.90 -1.60 11.48
CA PRO A 115 13.01 -2.47 11.85
C PRO A 115 12.60 -3.94 11.74
N ILE A 116 13.46 -4.74 11.13
CA ILE A 116 13.35 -6.20 11.09
C ILE A 116 14.31 -6.81 12.12
N PHE A 117 13.94 -7.96 12.68
CA PHE A 117 14.86 -8.75 13.51
C PHE A 117 15.88 -9.47 12.61
N ASP A 118 16.88 -8.72 12.17
CA ASP A 118 17.83 -9.11 11.12
C ASP A 118 18.82 -10.19 11.56
N ARG A 119 18.98 -10.43 12.87
CA ARG A 119 19.81 -11.49 13.45
C ARG A 119 19.07 -12.83 13.68
N LEU A 120 17.89 -12.96 13.11
CA LEU A 120 17.14 -14.21 13.03
C LEU A 120 17.28 -14.80 11.63
N THR A 121 17.19 -16.12 11.53
CA THR A 121 16.93 -16.80 10.26
C THR A 121 15.48 -16.57 9.83
N ALA A 122 15.15 -16.86 8.57
CA ALA A 122 13.78 -16.72 8.08
C ALA A 122 12.78 -17.54 8.91
N ARG A 123 13.13 -18.78 9.28
CA ARG A 123 12.31 -19.66 10.10
C ARG A 123 12.10 -19.10 11.50
N GLU A 124 13.18 -18.69 12.17
CA GLU A 124 13.11 -18.09 13.51
C GLU A 124 12.28 -16.81 13.53
N TYR A 125 12.38 -16.00 12.48
CA TYR A 125 11.59 -14.77 12.33
C TYR A 125 10.10 -15.08 12.23
N LEU A 126 9.69 -16.01 11.39
CA LEU A 126 8.28 -16.41 11.25
C LEU A 126 7.76 -17.07 12.53
N ASP A 127 8.54 -17.95 13.14
CA ASP A 127 8.22 -18.59 14.43
C ASP A 127 7.98 -17.53 15.51
N TYR A 128 8.90 -16.57 15.66
CA TYR A 128 8.76 -15.45 16.59
C TYR A 128 7.49 -14.64 16.35
N LEU A 129 7.20 -14.28 15.10
CA LEU A 129 5.98 -13.52 14.78
C LEU A 129 4.69 -14.32 15.06
N GLY A 130 4.69 -15.62 14.80
CA GLY A 130 3.56 -16.51 15.08
C GLY A 130 3.27 -16.56 16.59
N HIS A 131 4.29 -16.77 17.40
CA HIS A 131 4.16 -16.79 18.86
C HIS A 131 3.73 -15.43 19.42
N LEU A 132 4.25 -14.32 18.88
CA LEU A 132 3.85 -12.96 19.29
C LEU A 132 2.35 -12.70 19.03
N ARG A 133 1.79 -13.35 18.00
CA ARG A 133 0.36 -13.30 17.66
C ARG A 133 -0.50 -14.33 18.38
N GLY A 134 0.10 -15.18 19.22
CA GLY A 134 -0.60 -16.22 19.97
C GLY A 134 -1.12 -17.36 19.10
N MET A 135 -0.46 -17.65 17.97
CA MET A 135 -0.82 -18.77 17.09
C MET A 135 -0.42 -20.11 17.71
N ASP A 136 -1.14 -21.17 17.32
CA ASP A 136 -0.78 -22.53 17.69
C ASP A 136 0.58 -22.92 17.08
N PRO A 137 1.51 -23.53 17.85
CA PRO A 137 2.84 -23.88 17.35
C PRO A 137 2.83 -24.79 16.11
N GLN A 138 1.88 -25.74 16.01
CA GLN A 138 1.78 -26.63 14.85
C GLN A 138 1.34 -25.85 13.59
N VAL A 139 0.44 -24.87 13.77
CA VAL A 139 0.00 -23.98 12.68
C VAL A 139 1.15 -23.06 12.25
N ILE A 140 1.97 -22.58 13.19
CA ILE A 140 3.15 -21.75 12.88
C ILE A 140 4.12 -22.58 12.02
N GLU A 141 4.47 -23.80 12.45
CA GLU A 141 5.40 -24.66 11.75
C GLU A 141 4.93 -24.95 10.31
N GLN A 142 3.68 -25.42 10.16
CA GLN A 142 3.09 -25.72 8.86
C GLN A 142 3.12 -24.51 7.93
N ARG A 143 2.61 -23.36 8.39
CA ARG A 143 2.54 -22.15 7.56
C ARG A 143 3.91 -21.57 7.25
N THR A 144 4.86 -21.72 8.15
CA THR A 144 6.25 -21.29 7.93
C THR A 144 6.85 -22.06 6.76
N GLU A 145 6.69 -23.39 6.70
CA GLU A 145 7.17 -24.21 5.60
C GLU A 145 6.52 -23.82 4.27
N GLU A 146 5.18 -23.73 4.25
CA GLU A 146 4.43 -23.33 3.06
C GLU A 146 4.86 -21.95 2.55
N LEU A 147 5.08 -20.97 3.45
CA LEU A 147 5.49 -19.62 3.08
C LEU A 147 6.94 -19.56 2.59
N LEU A 148 7.87 -20.28 3.24
CA LEU A 148 9.27 -20.31 2.80
C LEU A 148 9.40 -20.96 1.41
N GLU A 149 8.64 -22.01 1.14
CA GLU A 149 8.57 -22.63 -0.18
C GLU A 149 7.96 -21.67 -1.21
N ALA A 150 6.78 -21.08 -0.93
CA ALA A 150 6.09 -20.17 -1.84
C ALA A 150 6.92 -18.92 -2.17
N MET A 151 7.71 -18.43 -1.21
CA MET A 151 8.60 -17.27 -1.37
C MET A 151 9.95 -17.62 -2.00
N ASP A 152 10.19 -18.90 -2.32
CA ASP A 152 11.51 -19.36 -2.82
C ASP A 152 12.64 -18.93 -1.85
N LEU A 153 12.49 -19.25 -0.57
CA LEU A 153 13.46 -18.96 0.50
C LEU A 153 14.04 -20.20 1.18
N THR A 154 13.62 -21.40 0.79
CA THR A 154 14.11 -22.68 1.37
C THR A 154 15.62 -22.86 1.24
N GLY A 155 16.22 -22.37 0.13
CA GLY A 155 17.68 -22.38 -0.06
C GLY A 155 18.47 -21.43 0.86
N ALA A 156 17.80 -20.61 1.67
CA ALA A 156 18.40 -19.63 2.55
C ALA A 156 18.13 -19.88 4.04
N GLU A 157 17.59 -21.04 4.42
CA GLU A 157 17.15 -21.32 5.80
C GLU A 157 18.22 -21.16 6.88
N GLY A 158 19.50 -21.40 6.54
CA GLY A 158 20.62 -21.24 7.46
C GLY A 158 21.24 -19.85 7.51
N LYS A 159 20.74 -18.89 6.70
CA LYS A 159 21.26 -17.51 6.65
C LYS A 159 20.44 -16.59 7.57
N TYR A 160 21.14 -15.67 8.22
CA TYR A 160 20.47 -14.57 8.91
C TYR A 160 19.86 -13.57 7.92
N ILE A 161 18.76 -12.93 8.31
CA ILE A 161 18.06 -11.97 7.46
C ILE A 161 18.94 -10.77 7.09
N VAL A 162 19.91 -10.41 7.93
CA VAL A 162 20.91 -9.35 7.63
C VAL A 162 21.71 -9.65 6.35
N ASP A 163 21.88 -10.94 6.00
CA ASP A 163 22.62 -11.37 4.81
C ASP A 163 21.71 -11.56 3.57
N PHE A 164 20.42 -11.21 3.68
CA PHE A 164 19.47 -11.32 2.58
C PHE A 164 19.65 -10.19 1.56
N SER A 165 19.40 -10.50 0.29
CA SER A 165 19.21 -9.45 -0.71
C SER A 165 17.92 -8.65 -0.42
N ALA A 166 17.81 -7.45 -0.98
CA ALA A 166 16.60 -6.63 -0.82
C ALA A 166 15.32 -7.40 -1.23
N GLY A 167 15.37 -8.17 -2.33
CA GLY A 167 14.26 -9.02 -2.76
C GLY A 167 13.93 -10.13 -1.76
N MET A 168 14.93 -10.80 -1.20
CA MET A 168 14.72 -11.81 -0.15
C MET A 168 14.14 -11.19 1.12
N THR A 169 14.61 -10.01 1.51
CA THR A 169 14.08 -9.26 2.66
C THR A 169 12.61 -8.88 2.45
N LYS A 170 12.25 -8.37 1.27
CA LYS A 170 10.83 -8.08 0.98
C LYS A 170 9.97 -9.36 0.99
N LYS A 171 10.49 -10.48 0.48
CA LYS A 171 9.78 -11.78 0.51
C LYS A 171 9.52 -12.26 1.94
N ILE A 172 10.52 -12.22 2.84
CA ILE A 172 10.32 -12.67 4.23
C ILE A 172 9.42 -11.71 5.04
N LEU A 173 9.49 -10.41 4.79
CA LEU A 173 8.56 -9.44 5.37
C LEU A 173 7.11 -9.69 4.94
N LEU A 174 6.90 -9.98 3.65
CA LEU A 174 5.58 -10.34 3.13
C LEU A 174 5.09 -11.66 3.74
N ALA A 175 5.95 -12.67 3.86
CA ALA A 175 5.62 -13.92 4.54
C ALA A 175 5.17 -13.69 5.99
N GLY A 176 5.89 -12.87 6.74
CA GLY A 176 5.52 -12.47 8.10
C GLY A 176 4.17 -11.73 8.17
N ALA A 177 3.89 -10.86 7.19
CA ALA A 177 2.61 -10.19 7.09
C ALA A 177 1.44 -11.17 6.81
N MET A 178 1.71 -12.28 6.11
CA MET A 178 0.70 -13.28 5.73
C MET A 178 0.52 -14.40 6.75
N LEU A 179 1.48 -14.65 7.62
CA LEU A 179 1.59 -15.83 8.49
C LEU A 179 0.31 -16.13 9.29
N HIS A 180 -0.32 -15.11 9.85
CA HIS A 180 -1.52 -15.27 10.67
C HIS A 180 -2.83 -15.36 9.88
N GLY A 181 -2.78 -15.36 8.54
CA GLY A 181 -3.96 -15.47 7.66
C GLY A 181 -4.88 -14.24 7.71
N PRO A 182 -4.37 -13.03 7.50
CA PRO A 182 -5.17 -11.81 7.58
C PRO A 182 -6.23 -11.75 6.47
N GLU A 183 -7.25 -10.90 6.63
CA GLU A 183 -8.22 -10.60 5.57
C GLU A 183 -7.70 -9.51 4.61
N VAL A 184 -6.79 -8.65 5.09
CA VAL A 184 -6.24 -7.51 4.35
C VAL A 184 -4.72 -7.48 4.46
N LEU A 185 -4.02 -7.35 3.34
CA LEU A 185 -2.60 -7.03 3.31
C LEU A 185 -2.42 -5.55 3.00
N ILE A 186 -1.70 -4.84 3.85
CA ILE A 186 -1.36 -3.42 3.66
C ILE A 186 0.16 -3.34 3.46
N LEU A 187 0.56 -2.98 2.23
CA LEU A 187 1.93 -3.08 1.76
C LEU A 187 2.43 -1.71 1.30
N ASP A 188 3.43 -1.17 1.97
CA ASP A 188 4.05 0.10 1.56
C ASP A 188 5.27 -0.17 0.69
N GLU A 189 5.20 0.24 -0.59
CA GLU A 189 6.22 0.07 -1.63
C GLU A 189 6.80 -1.37 -1.69
N PRO A 190 5.95 -2.42 -1.85
CA PRO A 190 6.41 -3.82 -1.75
C PRO A 190 7.36 -4.25 -2.85
N PHE A 191 7.48 -3.51 -3.94
CA PHE A 191 8.33 -3.80 -5.09
C PHE A 191 9.57 -2.90 -5.18
N GLU A 192 9.74 -1.97 -4.24
CA GLU A 192 10.91 -1.09 -4.23
C GLU A 192 12.19 -1.87 -3.96
N ALA A 193 13.23 -1.61 -4.77
CA ALA A 193 14.54 -2.26 -4.72
C ALA A 193 14.50 -3.80 -4.88
N VAL A 194 13.44 -4.35 -5.46
CA VAL A 194 13.25 -5.78 -5.70
C VAL A 194 13.67 -6.12 -7.13
N ASP A 195 14.48 -7.15 -7.29
CA ASP A 195 14.86 -7.66 -8.62
C ASP A 195 13.66 -8.28 -9.36
N PRO A 196 13.71 -8.38 -10.72
CA PRO A 196 12.57 -8.87 -11.49
C PRO A 196 12.09 -10.28 -11.12
N VAL A 197 12.99 -11.18 -10.71
CA VAL A 197 12.64 -12.56 -10.35
C VAL A 197 11.88 -12.59 -9.03
N SER A 198 12.42 -11.96 -8.00
CA SER A 198 11.75 -11.78 -6.71
C SER A 198 10.41 -11.03 -6.85
N GLY A 199 10.38 -10.00 -7.70
CA GLY A 199 9.17 -9.25 -8.01
C GLY A 199 8.08 -10.11 -8.66
N GLN A 200 8.46 -11.10 -9.50
CA GLN A 200 7.48 -12.03 -10.08
C GLN A 200 6.89 -12.95 -9.02
N VAL A 201 7.71 -13.50 -8.13
CA VAL A 201 7.24 -14.34 -7.01
C VAL A 201 6.24 -13.56 -6.15
N ILE A 202 6.56 -12.31 -5.76
CA ILE A 202 5.66 -11.47 -4.97
C ILE A 202 4.33 -11.24 -5.72
N ARG A 203 4.36 -10.90 -7.03
CA ARG A 203 3.13 -10.70 -7.83
C ARG A 203 2.24 -11.94 -7.83
N ASP A 204 2.83 -13.11 -8.03
CA ASP A 204 2.08 -14.37 -8.13
C ASP A 204 1.44 -14.75 -6.79
N ILE A 205 2.13 -14.50 -5.68
CA ILE A 205 1.60 -14.71 -4.33
C ILE A 205 0.43 -13.76 -4.06
N LEU A 206 0.59 -12.46 -4.35
CA LEU A 206 -0.47 -11.47 -4.13
C LEU A 206 -1.72 -11.78 -4.98
N ARG A 207 -1.55 -12.20 -6.24
CA ARG A 207 -2.67 -12.64 -7.09
C ARG A 207 -3.39 -13.85 -6.51
N ARG A 208 -2.65 -14.87 -6.04
CA ARG A 208 -3.25 -16.04 -5.39
C ARG A 208 -3.99 -15.66 -4.10
N TYR A 209 -3.43 -14.74 -3.32
CA TYR A 209 -4.06 -14.26 -2.10
C TYR A 209 -5.40 -13.55 -2.39
N VAL A 210 -5.47 -12.69 -3.40
CA VAL A 210 -6.72 -12.04 -3.81
C VAL A 210 -7.71 -13.06 -4.40
N ALA A 211 -7.23 -14.00 -5.24
CA ALA A 211 -8.08 -15.07 -5.79
C ALA A 211 -8.70 -15.97 -4.71
N ALA A 212 -8.05 -16.08 -3.54
CA ALA A 212 -8.57 -16.78 -2.36
C ALA A 212 -9.53 -15.91 -1.51
N GLY A 213 -9.86 -14.69 -1.94
CA GLY A 213 -10.80 -13.78 -1.25
C GLY A 213 -10.14 -12.74 -0.34
N GLY A 214 -8.81 -12.72 -0.25
CA GLY A 214 -8.07 -11.69 0.48
C GLY A 214 -8.11 -10.33 -0.24
N THR A 215 -7.81 -9.27 0.48
CA THR A 215 -7.68 -7.91 -0.07
C THR A 215 -6.24 -7.43 0.04
N VAL A 216 -5.72 -6.83 -1.01
CA VAL A 216 -4.39 -6.21 -1.01
C VAL A 216 -4.51 -4.71 -1.22
N VAL A 217 -3.90 -3.93 -0.35
CA VAL A 217 -3.72 -2.48 -0.47
C VAL A 217 -2.23 -2.23 -0.58
N MET A 218 -1.77 -1.72 -1.71
CA MET A 218 -0.34 -1.45 -1.91
C MET A 218 -0.09 -0.01 -2.34
N SER A 219 0.88 0.64 -1.71
CA SER A 219 1.39 1.90 -2.23
C SER A 219 2.40 1.66 -3.35
N SER A 220 2.44 2.56 -4.31
CA SER A 220 3.49 2.59 -5.33
C SER A 220 3.62 3.98 -5.95
N HIS A 221 4.82 4.27 -6.45
CA HIS A 221 5.08 5.41 -7.32
C HIS A 221 5.27 4.97 -8.79
N VAL A 222 5.17 3.67 -9.10
CA VAL A 222 5.33 3.08 -10.44
C VAL A 222 3.97 2.76 -11.03
N MET A 223 3.50 3.62 -11.95
CA MET A 223 2.14 3.54 -12.52
C MET A 223 1.92 2.27 -13.35
N GLU A 224 2.92 1.87 -14.14
CA GLU A 224 2.86 0.68 -15.01
C GLU A 224 2.70 -0.61 -14.19
N LEU A 225 3.34 -0.67 -13.00
CA LEU A 225 3.19 -1.79 -12.08
C LEU A 225 1.74 -1.89 -11.58
N VAL A 226 1.17 -0.75 -11.15
CA VAL A 226 -0.19 -0.70 -10.62
C VAL A 226 -1.21 -0.98 -11.71
N GLU A 227 -1.06 -0.42 -12.91
CA GLU A 227 -1.93 -0.67 -14.07
C GLU A 227 -1.93 -2.15 -14.47
N GLY A 228 -0.78 -2.86 -14.35
CA GLY A 228 -0.66 -4.28 -14.73
C GLY A 228 -1.03 -5.27 -13.61
N LEU A 229 -1.15 -4.82 -12.37
CA LEU A 229 -1.35 -5.70 -11.22
C LEU A 229 -2.68 -5.47 -10.49
N CYS A 230 -3.12 -4.21 -10.37
CA CYS A 230 -4.28 -3.84 -9.57
C CYS A 230 -5.57 -3.83 -10.41
N ASP A 231 -6.70 -4.05 -9.75
CA ASP A 231 -8.04 -3.88 -10.31
C ASP A 231 -8.64 -2.50 -9.96
N HIS A 232 -8.16 -1.89 -8.86
CA HIS A 232 -8.56 -0.57 -8.40
C HIS A 232 -7.35 0.31 -8.11
N VAL A 233 -7.54 1.63 -8.18
CA VAL A 233 -6.49 2.59 -7.88
C VAL A 233 -7.04 3.86 -7.25
N ALA A 234 -6.26 4.46 -6.33
CA ALA A 234 -6.43 5.85 -5.87
C ALA A 234 -5.17 6.65 -6.19
N ILE A 235 -5.34 7.79 -6.86
CA ILE A 235 -4.27 8.76 -7.10
C ILE A 235 -4.30 9.78 -5.98
N ILE A 236 -3.19 9.88 -5.24
CA ILE A 236 -3.02 10.81 -4.11
C ILE A 236 -1.94 11.84 -4.46
N ALA A 237 -2.24 13.10 -4.21
CA ALA A 237 -1.26 14.18 -4.24
C ALA A 237 -1.62 15.25 -3.21
N ASN A 238 -0.60 15.88 -2.62
CA ASN A 238 -0.76 16.92 -1.58
C ASN A 238 -1.68 16.47 -0.42
N GLY A 239 -1.55 15.21 -0.01
CA GLY A 239 -2.34 14.64 1.09
C GLY A 239 -3.81 14.34 0.77
N ARG A 240 -4.26 14.47 -0.48
CA ARG A 240 -5.65 14.31 -0.90
C ARG A 240 -5.80 13.25 -1.98
N VAL A 241 -6.95 12.57 -2.00
CA VAL A 241 -7.34 11.72 -3.13
C VAL A 241 -7.82 12.63 -4.27
N LEU A 242 -7.15 12.56 -5.42
CA LEU A 242 -7.52 13.30 -6.62
C LEU A 242 -8.52 12.52 -7.46
N ARG A 243 -8.32 11.20 -7.58
CA ARG A 243 -9.21 10.29 -8.31
C ARG A 243 -9.09 8.88 -7.73
N ALA A 244 -10.20 8.15 -7.65
CA ALA A 244 -10.21 6.75 -7.22
C ALA A 244 -11.34 5.99 -7.93
N GLY A 245 -11.15 4.68 -8.12
CA GLY A 245 -12.09 3.79 -8.79
C GLY A 245 -11.40 2.55 -9.31
N THR A 246 -12.08 1.80 -10.17
CA THR A 246 -11.42 0.74 -10.95
C THR A 246 -10.36 1.32 -11.87
N ILE A 247 -9.37 0.52 -12.25
CA ILE A 247 -8.32 0.97 -13.19
C ILE A 247 -8.96 1.57 -14.47
N ASP A 248 -9.98 0.93 -15.03
CA ASP A 248 -10.64 1.40 -16.25
C ASP A 248 -11.40 2.72 -16.07
N GLU A 249 -12.06 2.93 -14.92
CA GLU A 249 -12.73 4.19 -14.58
C GLU A 249 -11.73 5.34 -14.41
N VAL A 250 -10.57 5.06 -13.81
CA VAL A 250 -9.55 6.08 -13.55
C VAL A 250 -8.79 6.43 -14.82
N ARG A 251 -8.38 5.44 -15.62
CA ARG A 251 -7.58 5.67 -16.84
C ARG A 251 -8.40 6.20 -18.03
N GLN A 252 -9.71 5.92 -18.09
CA GLN A 252 -10.59 6.40 -19.17
C GLN A 252 -10.05 6.16 -20.58
N GLY A 253 -9.42 5.01 -20.82
CA GLY A 253 -8.83 4.63 -22.09
C GLY A 253 -7.43 5.19 -22.37
N GLN A 254 -6.84 5.96 -21.45
CA GLN A 254 -5.45 6.45 -21.53
C GLN A 254 -4.55 5.59 -20.62
N PRO A 255 -3.23 5.56 -20.84
CA PRO A 255 -2.28 4.99 -19.88
C PRO A 255 -2.38 5.67 -18.51
N LEU A 256 -2.33 4.90 -17.44
CA LEU A 256 -2.46 5.45 -16.06
C LEU A 256 -1.42 6.53 -15.77
N ASN A 257 -0.22 6.40 -16.32
CA ASN A 257 0.85 7.39 -16.19
C ASN A 257 0.47 8.77 -16.79
N GLU A 258 -0.20 8.79 -17.94
CA GLU A 258 -0.66 10.04 -18.57
C GLU A 258 -1.74 10.73 -17.73
N VAL A 259 -2.69 9.95 -17.23
CA VAL A 259 -3.72 10.44 -16.30
C VAL A 259 -3.08 11.02 -15.04
N PHE A 260 -2.11 10.29 -14.47
CA PHE A 260 -1.36 10.73 -13.30
C PHE A 260 -0.66 12.09 -13.54
N VAL A 261 0.11 12.21 -14.63
CA VAL A 261 0.80 13.45 -15.00
C VAL A 261 -0.19 14.61 -15.19
N SER A 262 -1.35 14.35 -15.82
CA SER A 262 -2.38 15.37 -16.02
C SER A 262 -3.00 15.89 -14.73
N LEU A 263 -3.17 15.01 -13.72
CA LEU A 263 -3.78 15.34 -12.43
C LEU A 263 -2.80 16.01 -11.45
N VAL A 264 -1.55 15.53 -11.42
CA VAL A 264 -0.53 15.99 -10.46
C VAL A 264 0.23 17.22 -10.97
N GLY A 265 0.23 17.45 -12.27
CA GLY A 265 0.90 18.55 -12.94
C GLY A 265 2.36 18.23 -13.22
N GLY A 266 2.67 17.74 -14.41
CA GLY A 266 4.05 17.65 -14.93
C GLY A 266 4.54 19.02 -15.40
N ARG A 267 5.73 19.46 -14.97
CA ARG A 267 6.42 20.56 -15.66
C ARG A 267 6.88 20.06 -17.03
N SER A 268 6.25 20.54 -18.10
CA SER A 268 6.87 20.41 -19.43
C SER A 268 8.14 21.26 -19.45
N LEU A 269 9.24 20.70 -19.95
CA LEU A 269 10.44 21.49 -20.24
C LEU A 269 10.05 22.57 -21.25
N SER A 270 10.34 23.85 -20.92
CA SER A 270 10.11 24.94 -21.86
C SER A 270 11.00 24.74 -23.10
N GLN A 271 10.43 25.00 -24.29
CA GLN A 271 11.22 25.06 -25.52
C GLN A 271 12.37 26.06 -25.30
N GLY A 272 13.62 25.58 -25.35
CA GLY A 272 14.80 26.39 -25.08
C GLY A 272 15.59 25.97 -23.82
N SER A 273 15.05 25.10 -22.95
CA SER A 273 15.83 24.45 -21.91
C SER A 273 16.90 23.57 -22.56
N PHE A 274 18.17 23.76 -22.11
CA PHE A 274 19.32 23.01 -22.67
C PHE A 274 19.79 23.42 -24.08
N SER A 275 19.67 24.69 -24.46
CA SER A 275 20.19 25.22 -25.73
C SER A 275 21.68 24.91 -25.98
N TRP A 276 22.43 24.59 -24.89
CA TRP A 276 23.85 24.22 -24.95
C TRP A 276 24.09 22.74 -25.35
N LEU A 277 23.07 21.88 -25.35
CA LEU A 277 23.19 20.48 -25.78
C LEU A 277 23.30 20.34 -27.31
N GLY A 278 22.98 21.37 -28.09
CA GLY A 278 23.00 21.38 -29.54
C GLY A 278 24.24 21.98 -30.21
N THR A 279 25.24 22.49 -29.44
CA THR A 279 26.43 23.16 -30.01
C THR A 279 27.70 22.36 -29.79
N GLN A 280 27.76 21.12 -30.31
CA GLN A 280 29.02 20.45 -30.61
C GLN A 280 29.00 19.99 -32.06
N GLY A 281 29.31 20.92 -32.94
CA GLY A 281 29.46 20.62 -34.36
C GLY A 281 29.66 21.88 -35.14
N ASP A 282 30.81 22.58 -34.95
CA ASP A 282 31.50 23.42 -35.90
C ASP A 282 32.70 24.07 -35.22
N ALA A 283 33.76 23.28 -35.08
CA ALA A 283 35.11 23.82 -34.88
C ALA A 283 35.97 23.16 -35.96
N GLN A 284 36.15 23.93 -37.05
CA GLN A 284 37.24 23.71 -38.03
C GLN A 284 38.58 23.89 -37.37
#